data_57bdb2f9f1158637f71269cfbecba5ca
#
_entry.id   57bdb2f9f1158637f71269cfbecba5ca
#
_cell.length_a   1.000
_cell.length_b   1.000
_cell.length_c   1.000
_cell.angle_alpha   90.00
_cell.angle_beta   90.00
_cell.angle_gamma   90.00
#
_symmetry.space_group_name_H-M   'P 1'
#
loop_
_entity.id
_entity.type
_entity.pdbx_description
1 polymer ?
#
loop_
_entity_poly.entity_id
_entity_poly.type
_entity_poly.pdbx_seq_one_letter_code
_entity_poly.pdbx_strand_id
1 'polypeptide(L)'
;MEVEDLGQHISRRFNEDLESVRSAVLKMGGLVEAQFDNAIKSLAEGDSELGLQVAQDDYKINRLEVNIDEQCSRILATRAPTASDLRLIIAIIKAITDLERIGDEAERIGVLSSRLAGVERPSTNYRELRNLASHVQLMLRQTLDAFARLDAAEALKVVKADDVVDEEYESIYRQGITFMMEDPRTISRAMDTTWVARSLERIGDHCKNICEYVLFMVYGKDIRHTQLENIEAEFAPGGKARERGS
;
A
#
# COMPACT_ATOMS: atom_id res chain seq x y z
N MET A 1 0.06 -21.07 43.49
CA MET A 1 0.08 -20.40 42.19
C MET A 1 -0.94 -21.14 41.37
N GLU A 2 -2.14 -20.57 41.28
CA GLU A 2 -3.29 -21.24 40.74
C GLU A 2 -3.25 -21.24 39.22
N VAL A 3 -3.80 -22.28 38.58
CA VAL A 3 -3.80 -22.46 37.10
C VAL A 3 -4.51 -21.30 36.39
N GLU A 4 -5.46 -20.62 37.07
CA GLU A 4 -6.14 -19.41 36.58
C GLU A 4 -5.18 -18.21 36.42
N ASP A 5 -4.21 -18.06 37.32
CA ASP A 5 -3.23 -16.97 37.30
C ASP A 5 -2.27 -17.12 36.09
N LEU A 6 -1.90 -18.36 35.78
CA LEU A 6 -1.09 -18.69 34.59
C LEU A 6 -1.82 -18.40 33.27
N GLY A 7 -3.13 -18.71 33.19
CA GLY A 7 -3.95 -18.44 32.00
C GLY A 7 -4.12 -16.93 31.73
N GLN A 8 -4.34 -16.12 32.77
CA GLN A 8 -4.42 -14.66 32.64
C GLN A 8 -3.09 -14.03 32.23
N HIS A 9 -1.95 -14.50 32.76
CA HIS A 9 -0.63 -14.03 32.37
C HIS A 9 -0.27 -14.39 30.92
N ILE A 10 -0.65 -15.55 30.43
CA ILE A 10 -0.41 -15.96 29.04
C ILE A 10 -1.24 -15.11 28.08
N SER A 11 -2.52 -14.89 28.38
CA SER A 11 -3.43 -14.04 27.58
C SER A 11 -2.95 -12.58 27.55
N ARG A 12 -2.48 -12.01 28.68
CA ARG A 12 -1.97 -10.64 28.74
C ARG A 12 -0.72 -10.46 27.87
N ARG A 13 0.23 -11.39 27.98
CA ARG A 13 1.47 -11.35 27.19
C ARG A 13 1.21 -11.51 25.70
N PHE A 14 0.26 -12.32 25.31
CA PHE A 14 -0.17 -12.47 23.93
C PHE A 14 -0.76 -11.17 23.37
N ASN A 15 -1.62 -10.50 24.13
CA ASN A 15 -2.17 -9.21 23.73
C ASN A 15 -1.08 -8.12 23.61
N GLU A 16 -0.09 -8.11 24.52
CA GLU A 16 1.06 -7.20 24.45
C GLU A 16 1.90 -7.46 23.18
N ASP A 17 2.14 -8.74 22.82
CA ASP A 17 2.84 -9.12 21.59
C ASP A 17 2.07 -8.64 20.33
N LEU A 18 0.75 -8.83 20.28
CA LEU A 18 -0.09 -8.35 19.16
C LEU A 18 -0.11 -6.84 19.02
N GLU A 19 -0.26 -6.11 20.13
CA GLU A 19 -0.23 -4.64 20.12
C GLU A 19 1.15 -4.10 19.70
N SER A 20 2.25 -4.78 20.07
CA SER A 20 3.59 -4.44 19.64
C SER A 20 3.73 -4.55 18.11
N VAL A 21 3.28 -5.67 17.54
CA VAL A 21 3.28 -5.88 16.09
C VAL A 21 2.42 -4.84 15.38
N ARG A 22 1.21 -4.58 15.88
CA ARG A 22 0.30 -3.59 15.31
C ARG A 22 0.91 -2.19 15.31
N SER A 23 1.53 -1.78 16.41
CA SER A 23 2.25 -0.51 16.51
C SER A 23 3.42 -0.41 15.53
N ALA A 24 4.15 -1.51 15.32
CA ALA A 24 5.26 -1.57 14.38
C ALA A 24 4.78 -1.43 12.92
N VAL A 25 3.66 -2.06 12.55
CA VAL A 25 3.05 -1.90 11.22
C VAL A 25 2.61 -0.46 10.97
N LEU A 26 1.95 0.18 11.94
CA LEU A 26 1.53 1.59 11.81
C LEU A 26 2.75 2.53 11.66
N LYS A 27 3.84 2.25 12.38
CA LYS A 27 5.09 2.98 12.21
C LYS A 27 5.69 2.79 10.82
N MET A 28 5.67 1.56 10.29
CA MET A 28 6.12 1.26 8.93
C MET A 28 5.28 2.02 7.91
N GLY A 29 3.94 1.99 8.03
CA GLY A 29 3.03 2.74 7.19
C GLY A 29 3.33 4.24 7.16
N GLY A 30 3.56 4.87 8.32
CA GLY A 30 3.95 6.28 8.40
C GLY A 30 5.30 6.60 7.72
N LEU A 31 6.27 5.66 7.75
CA LEU A 31 7.53 5.84 7.02
C LEU A 31 7.34 5.71 5.50
N VAL A 32 6.54 4.75 5.06
CA VAL A 32 6.18 4.56 3.64
C VAL A 32 5.47 5.79 3.09
N GLU A 33 4.48 6.33 3.81
CA GLU A 33 3.79 7.56 3.44
C GLU A 33 4.76 8.74 3.30
N ALA A 34 5.62 8.95 4.29
CA ALA A 34 6.60 10.03 4.27
C ALA A 34 7.62 9.87 3.12
N GLN A 35 8.08 8.65 2.85
CA GLN A 35 8.99 8.35 1.74
C GLN A 35 8.32 8.64 0.40
N PHE A 36 7.08 8.21 0.21
CA PHE A 36 6.32 8.46 -1.01
C PHE A 36 6.03 9.96 -1.19
N ASP A 37 5.61 10.68 -0.16
CA ASP A 37 5.40 12.13 -0.20
C ASP A 37 6.70 12.87 -0.62
N ASN A 38 7.86 12.45 -0.10
CA ASN A 38 9.16 13.00 -0.49
C ASN A 38 9.53 12.67 -1.94
N ALA A 39 9.23 11.47 -2.43
CA ALA A 39 9.46 11.09 -3.82
C ALA A 39 8.63 11.97 -4.78
N ILE A 40 7.34 12.18 -4.47
CA ILE A 40 6.47 13.06 -5.27
C ILE A 40 6.91 14.52 -5.18
N LYS A 41 7.33 14.99 -4.01
CA LYS A 41 7.88 16.33 -3.83
C LYS A 41 9.14 16.54 -4.68
N SER A 42 10.08 15.60 -4.63
CA SER A 42 11.28 15.61 -5.48
C SER A 42 10.92 15.71 -6.96
N LEU A 43 9.95 14.92 -7.42
CA LEU A 43 9.46 14.96 -8.80
C LEU A 43 8.83 16.32 -9.15
N ALA A 44 7.99 16.87 -8.27
CA ALA A 44 7.27 18.13 -8.52
C ALA A 44 8.21 19.33 -8.55
N GLU A 45 9.16 19.40 -7.64
CA GLU A 45 10.11 20.52 -7.49
C GLU A 45 11.36 20.36 -8.37
N GLY A 46 11.67 19.12 -8.82
CA GLY A 46 12.90 18.78 -9.53
C GLY A 46 14.12 18.78 -8.63
N ASP A 47 13.89 18.39 -7.40
CA ASP A 47 14.93 18.27 -6.39
C ASP A 47 15.60 16.90 -6.50
N SER A 48 16.71 16.84 -7.22
CA SER A 48 17.49 15.61 -7.40
C SER A 48 18.11 15.09 -6.10
N GLU A 49 18.44 15.99 -5.18
CA GLU A 49 19.06 15.63 -3.91
C GLU A 49 18.04 14.94 -3.00
N LEU A 50 16.83 15.48 -2.92
CA LEU A 50 15.71 14.83 -2.22
C LEU A 50 15.37 13.47 -2.83
N GLY A 51 15.36 13.34 -4.16
CA GLY A 51 15.11 12.06 -4.84
C GLY A 51 16.14 10.99 -4.49
N LEU A 52 17.42 11.35 -4.45
CA LEU A 52 18.49 10.42 -4.02
C LEU A 52 18.39 10.08 -2.53
N GLN A 53 17.98 11.04 -1.69
CA GLN A 53 17.76 10.78 -0.27
C GLN A 53 16.63 9.78 -0.02
N VAL A 54 15.54 9.86 -0.79
CA VAL A 54 14.44 8.87 -0.77
C VAL A 54 14.99 7.47 -1.03
N ALA A 55 15.83 7.31 -2.08
CA ALA A 55 16.43 6.04 -2.41
C ALA A 55 17.38 5.51 -1.31
N GLN A 56 18.16 6.40 -0.70
CA GLN A 56 19.08 6.02 0.37
C GLN A 56 18.36 5.59 1.66
N ASP A 57 17.16 6.08 1.90
CA ASP A 57 16.42 5.87 3.15
C ASP A 57 15.54 4.62 3.13
N ASP A 58 15.36 3.98 1.97
CA ASP A 58 14.50 2.81 1.77
C ASP A 58 14.83 1.63 2.71
N TYR A 59 16.09 1.41 3.01
CA TYR A 59 16.53 0.35 3.94
C TYR A 59 15.84 0.39 5.31
N LYS A 60 15.27 1.55 5.71
CA LYS A 60 14.55 1.69 6.99
C LYS A 60 13.24 0.92 6.97
N ILE A 61 12.56 0.91 5.81
CA ILE A 61 11.32 0.18 5.60
C ILE A 61 11.61 -1.32 5.53
N ASN A 62 12.60 -1.73 4.73
CA ASN A 62 13.02 -3.12 4.56
C ASN A 62 13.41 -3.75 5.92
N ARG A 63 14.09 -2.99 6.76
CA ARG A 63 14.44 -3.43 8.12
C ARG A 63 13.22 -3.61 9.03
N LEU A 64 12.19 -2.76 8.87
CA LEU A 64 10.96 -2.91 9.64
C LEU A 64 10.15 -4.11 9.17
N GLU A 65 10.06 -4.35 7.86
CA GLU A 65 9.41 -5.54 7.31
C GLU A 65 9.97 -6.81 7.96
N VAL A 66 11.29 -7.02 7.86
CA VAL A 66 11.96 -8.19 8.45
C VAL A 66 11.68 -8.31 9.95
N ASN A 67 11.77 -7.21 10.69
CA ASN A 67 11.53 -7.23 12.14
C ASN A 67 10.09 -7.61 12.49
N ILE A 68 9.11 -7.10 11.75
CA ILE A 68 7.68 -7.40 11.98
C ILE A 68 7.39 -8.87 11.60
N ASP A 69 7.94 -9.35 10.49
CA ASP A 69 7.79 -10.75 10.07
C ASP A 69 8.35 -11.71 11.12
N GLU A 70 9.54 -11.45 11.67
CA GLU A 70 10.13 -12.23 12.76
C GLU A 70 9.25 -12.22 14.03
N GLN A 71 8.63 -11.09 14.37
CA GLN A 71 7.70 -11.01 15.49
C GLN A 71 6.45 -11.84 15.25
N CYS A 72 5.83 -11.74 14.06
CA CYS A 72 4.68 -12.55 13.65
C CYS A 72 5.00 -14.05 13.70
N SER A 73 6.12 -14.45 13.12
CA SER A 73 6.59 -15.83 13.10
C SER A 73 6.79 -16.37 14.52
N ARG A 74 7.36 -15.57 15.43
CA ARG A 74 7.54 -15.93 16.85
C ARG A 74 6.20 -16.12 17.56
N ILE A 75 5.23 -15.25 17.32
CA ILE A 75 3.90 -15.38 17.89
C ILE A 75 3.25 -16.69 17.42
N LEU A 76 3.31 -16.98 16.12
CA LEU A 76 2.75 -18.23 15.57
C LEU A 76 3.42 -19.48 16.15
N ALA A 77 4.73 -19.47 16.34
CA ALA A 77 5.49 -20.60 16.86
C ALA A 77 5.29 -20.83 18.36
N THR A 78 5.05 -19.78 19.16
CA THR A 78 5.02 -19.85 20.62
C THR A 78 3.64 -19.78 21.24
N ARG A 79 2.65 -19.33 20.47
CA ARG A 79 1.26 -19.16 20.91
C ARG A 79 0.36 -19.98 20.01
N ALA A 80 -0.78 -20.38 20.52
CA ALA A 80 -1.83 -21.01 19.73
C ALA A 80 -2.95 -19.95 19.46
N PRO A 81 -2.76 -19.06 18.46
CA PRO A 81 -3.70 -17.96 18.21
C PRO A 81 -5.09 -18.50 17.88
N THR A 82 -6.13 -17.78 18.32
CA THR A 82 -7.51 -18.08 17.91
C THR A 82 -7.69 -17.80 16.43
N ALA A 83 -8.81 -18.24 15.85
CA ALA A 83 -9.07 -18.05 14.41
C ALA A 83 -9.03 -16.57 13.99
N SER A 84 -9.49 -15.64 14.85
CA SER A 84 -9.43 -14.19 14.61
C SER A 84 -8.01 -13.65 14.67
N ASP A 85 -7.25 -14.06 15.69
CA ASP A 85 -5.88 -13.61 15.90
C ASP A 85 -4.96 -14.15 14.79
N LEU A 86 -5.19 -15.41 14.37
CA LEU A 86 -4.45 -15.99 13.25
C LEU A 86 -4.72 -15.23 11.95
N ARG A 87 -5.98 -14.84 11.67
CA ARG A 87 -6.29 -14.02 10.50
C ARG A 87 -5.58 -12.65 10.54
N LEU A 88 -5.58 -12.02 11.70
CA LEU A 88 -4.87 -10.74 11.89
C LEU A 88 -3.38 -10.87 11.59
N ILE A 89 -2.71 -11.89 12.17
CA ILE A 89 -1.27 -12.10 11.95
C ILE A 89 -0.97 -12.39 10.47
N ILE A 90 -1.78 -13.22 9.82
CA ILE A 90 -1.61 -13.51 8.37
C ILE A 90 -1.83 -12.26 7.53
N ALA A 91 -2.83 -11.44 7.85
CA ALA A 91 -3.08 -10.19 7.14
C ALA A 91 -1.93 -9.18 7.35
N ILE A 92 -1.37 -9.11 8.55
CA ILE A 92 -0.19 -8.28 8.85
C ILE A 92 1.02 -8.72 8.01
N ILE A 93 1.34 -10.02 7.97
CA ILE A 93 2.47 -10.54 7.18
C ILE A 93 2.34 -10.16 5.69
N LYS A 94 1.14 -10.23 5.15
CA LYS A 94 0.87 -9.82 3.77
C LYS A 94 0.98 -8.29 3.60
N ALA A 95 0.38 -7.54 4.52
CA ALA A 95 0.36 -6.08 4.45
C ALA A 95 1.76 -5.47 4.55
N ILE A 96 2.66 -6.01 5.37
CA ILE A 96 4.05 -5.50 5.45
C ILE A 96 4.82 -5.71 4.16
N THR A 97 4.57 -6.82 3.46
CA THR A 97 5.17 -7.06 2.13
C THR A 97 4.64 -6.07 1.09
N ASP A 98 3.33 -5.77 1.09
CA ASP A 98 2.79 -4.73 0.20
C ASP A 98 3.29 -3.32 0.59
N LEU A 99 3.46 -3.02 1.87
CA LEU A 99 4.07 -1.76 2.33
C LEU A 99 5.53 -1.62 1.90
N GLU A 100 6.33 -2.69 1.96
CA GLU A 100 7.70 -2.70 1.43
C GLU A 100 7.71 -2.45 -0.08
N ARG A 101 6.82 -3.09 -0.84
CA ARG A 101 6.68 -2.85 -2.28
C ARG A 101 6.31 -1.41 -2.61
N ILE A 102 5.46 -0.77 -1.81
CA ILE A 102 5.18 0.67 -1.95
C ILE A 102 6.45 1.49 -1.72
N GLY A 103 7.27 1.13 -0.72
CA GLY A 103 8.58 1.73 -0.48
C GLY A 103 9.52 1.60 -1.67
N ASP A 104 9.66 0.39 -2.23
CA ASP A 104 10.46 0.10 -3.43
C ASP A 104 10.04 0.99 -4.63
N GLU A 105 8.72 1.14 -4.86
CA GLU A 105 8.24 1.99 -5.94
C GLU A 105 8.46 3.49 -5.65
N ALA A 106 8.36 3.92 -4.39
CA ALA A 106 8.72 5.29 -3.98
C ALA A 106 10.22 5.56 -4.16
N GLU A 107 11.10 4.59 -3.83
CA GLU A 107 12.53 4.64 -4.12
C GLU A 107 12.76 4.84 -5.62
N ARG A 108 12.12 4.03 -6.46
CA ARG A 108 12.22 4.11 -7.92
C ARG A 108 11.79 5.48 -8.46
N ILE A 109 10.68 6.04 -7.94
CA ILE A 109 10.23 7.39 -8.28
C ILE A 109 11.32 8.41 -7.91
N GLY A 110 11.92 8.30 -6.74
CA GLY A 110 13.02 9.16 -6.29
C GLY A 110 14.22 9.14 -7.25
N VAL A 111 14.67 7.96 -7.66
CA VAL A 111 15.75 7.79 -8.64
C VAL A 111 15.39 8.40 -10.00
N LEU A 112 14.19 8.13 -10.51
CA LEU A 112 13.71 8.67 -11.79
C LEU A 112 13.54 10.19 -11.72
N SER A 113 13.06 10.72 -10.61
CA SER A 113 12.96 12.14 -10.34
C SER A 113 14.32 12.85 -10.44
N SER A 114 15.38 12.24 -9.89
CA SER A 114 16.74 12.80 -9.97
C SER A 114 17.25 12.88 -11.42
N ARG A 115 16.87 11.95 -12.30
CA ARG A 115 17.21 11.99 -13.74
C ARG A 115 16.41 13.06 -14.48
N LEU A 116 15.13 13.20 -14.14
CA LEU A 116 14.23 14.17 -14.76
C LEU A 116 14.49 15.62 -14.31
N ALA A 117 15.19 15.84 -13.19
CA ALA A 117 15.48 17.15 -12.65
C ALA A 117 16.33 18.03 -13.59
N GLY A 118 17.24 17.41 -14.35
CA GLY A 118 18.14 18.09 -15.29
C GLY A 118 17.54 18.36 -16.69
N VAL A 119 16.29 18.01 -16.94
CA VAL A 119 15.69 18.07 -18.27
C VAL A 119 14.58 19.11 -18.33
N GLU A 120 14.50 19.87 -19.46
CA GLU A 120 13.44 20.85 -19.69
C GLU A 120 12.05 20.21 -19.57
N ARG A 121 11.16 20.85 -18.79
CA ARG A 121 9.86 20.28 -18.39
C ARG A 121 8.72 20.89 -19.21
N PRO A 122 8.09 20.14 -20.14
CA PRO A 122 6.85 20.59 -20.79
C PRO A 122 5.73 20.62 -19.75
N SER A 123 5.03 21.74 -19.64
CA SER A 123 4.02 22.00 -18.61
C SER A 123 2.82 21.06 -18.62
N THR A 124 2.48 20.48 -19.77
CA THR A 124 1.29 19.63 -19.97
C THR A 124 1.49 18.23 -19.42
N ASN A 125 2.59 17.55 -19.72
CA ASN A 125 2.83 16.15 -19.34
C ASN A 125 2.95 15.95 -17.83
N TYR A 126 3.52 16.93 -17.13
CA TYR A 126 3.67 16.88 -15.68
C TYR A 126 2.36 17.15 -14.92
N ARG A 127 1.34 17.74 -15.56
CA ARG A 127 0.06 17.96 -14.91
C ARG A 127 -0.70 16.64 -14.69
N GLU A 128 -0.74 15.78 -15.70
CA GLU A 128 -1.42 14.48 -15.60
C GLU A 128 -0.70 13.57 -14.63
N LEU A 129 0.62 13.54 -14.69
CA LEU A 129 1.43 12.79 -13.73
C LEU A 129 1.22 13.26 -12.28
N ARG A 130 1.07 14.58 -12.05
CA ARG A 130 0.76 15.13 -10.72
C ARG A 130 -0.65 14.77 -10.27
N ASN A 131 -1.63 14.72 -11.18
CA ASN A 131 -2.98 14.29 -10.83
C ASN A 131 -2.97 12.83 -10.38
N LEU A 132 -2.37 11.94 -11.17
CA LEU A 132 -2.19 10.54 -10.81
C LEU A 132 -1.49 10.39 -9.45
N ALA A 133 -0.38 11.11 -9.24
CA ALA A 133 0.33 11.09 -7.95
C ALA A 133 -0.56 11.53 -6.78
N SER A 134 -1.40 12.56 -6.97
CA SER A 134 -2.31 13.03 -5.93
C SER A 134 -3.40 12.02 -5.59
N HIS A 135 -3.92 11.30 -6.60
CA HIS A 135 -4.89 10.22 -6.38
C HIS A 135 -4.26 9.06 -5.61
N VAL A 136 -3.06 8.64 -5.99
CA VAL A 136 -2.34 7.56 -5.30
C VAL A 136 -1.94 7.96 -3.87
N GLN A 137 -1.54 9.21 -3.63
CA GLN A 137 -1.29 9.72 -2.27
C GLN A 137 -2.55 9.65 -1.40
N LEU A 138 -3.70 10.02 -1.95
CA LEU A 138 -4.98 9.90 -1.24
C LEU A 138 -5.31 8.43 -0.95
N MET A 139 -5.15 7.55 -1.95
CA MET A 139 -5.37 6.10 -1.78
C MET A 139 -4.49 5.53 -0.67
N LEU A 140 -3.19 5.86 -0.63
CA LEU A 140 -2.29 5.36 0.40
C LEU A 140 -2.73 5.80 1.80
N ARG A 141 -3.07 7.08 2.00
CA ARG A 141 -3.57 7.60 3.28
C ARG A 141 -4.85 6.88 3.73
N GLN A 142 -5.80 6.74 2.82
CA GLN A 142 -7.06 6.03 3.11
C GLN A 142 -6.81 4.55 3.42
N THR A 143 -5.88 3.91 2.73
CA THR A 143 -5.45 2.52 2.99
C THR A 143 -4.89 2.37 4.41
N LEU A 144 -3.96 3.24 4.81
CA LEU A 144 -3.35 3.21 6.13
C LEU A 144 -4.39 3.47 7.23
N ASP A 145 -5.31 4.42 7.02
CA ASP A 145 -6.41 4.69 7.94
C ASP A 145 -7.38 3.51 8.04
N ALA A 146 -7.77 2.92 6.91
CA ALA A 146 -8.62 1.73 6.88
C ALA A 146 -7.99 0.54 7.61
N PHE A 147 -6.69 0.31 7.40
CA PHE A 147 -5.94 -0.74 8.07
C PHE A 147 -5.84 -0.50 9.59
N ALA A 148 -5.53 0.73 10.00
CA ALA A 148 -5.40 1.09 11.40
C ALA A 148 -6.70 0.88 12.19
N ARG A 149 -7.85 1.19 11.57
CA ARG A 149 -9.17 1.14 12.19
C ARG A 149 -9.96 -0.14 11.88
N LEU A 150 -9.45 -0.99 11.00
CA LEU A 150 -10.20 -2.11 10.42
C LEU A 150 -11.52 -1.66 9.78
N ASP A 151 -11.48 -0.52 9.08
CA ASP A 151 -12.65 0.09 8.44
C ASP A 151 -12.88 -0.53 7.06
N ALA A 152 -13.79 -1.51 7.01
CA ALA A 152 -14.16 -2.19 5.78
C ALA A 152 -14.85 -1.27 4.76
N ALA A 153 -15.58 -0.26 5.21
CA ALA A 153 -16.28 0.66 4.31
C ALA A 153 -15.28 1.58 3.60
N GLU A 154 -14.27 2.08 4.31
CA GLU A 154 -13.20 2.88 3.71
C GLU A 154 -12.31 2.01 2.81
N ALA A 155 -11.97 0.79 3.24
CA ALA A 155 -11.21 -0.16 2.42
C ALA A 155 -11.89 -0.43 1.06
N LEU A 156 -13.21 -0.59 1.05
CA LEU A 156 -13.97 -0.81 -0.20
C LEU A 156 -13.93 0.40 -1.14
N LYS A 157 -13.89 1.63 -0.60
CA LYS A 157 -13.74 2.84 -1.44
C LYS A 157 -12.38 2.88 -2.13
N VAL A 158 -11.32 2.52 -1.41
CA VAL A 158 -9.96 2.46 -1.98
C VAL A 158 -9.88 1.40 -3.09
N VAL A 159 -10.45 0.21 -2.87
CA VAL A 159 -10.49 -0.84 -3.90
C VAL A 159 -11.16 -0.36 -5.19
N LYS A 160 -12.21 0.48 -5.10
CA LYS A 160 -12.87 1.08 -6.27
C LYS A 160 -12.07 2.22 -6.91
N ALA A 161 -11.31 2.96 -6.11
CA ALA A 161 -10.52 4.08 -6.62
C ALA A 161 -9.37 3.62 -7.52
N ASP A 162 -8.98 2.36 -7.44
CA ASP A 162 -7.94 1.74 -8.25
C ASP A 162 -8.22 1.80 -9.75
N ASP A 163 -9.47 1.58 -10.17
CA ASP A 163 -9.88 1.67 -11.58
C ASP A 163 -9.57 3.05 -12.20
N VAL A 164 -9.68 4.12 -11.41
CA VAL A 164 -9.36 5.49 -11.86
C VAL A 164 -7.86 5.67 -12.07
N VAL A 165 -7.05 5.09 -11.17
CA VAL A 165 -5.58 5.11 -11.27
C VAL A 165 -5.10 4.38 -12.52
N ASP A 166 -5.71 3.22 -12.82
CA ASP A 166 -5.43 2.44 -14.02
C ASP A 166 -5.73 3.23 -15.31
N GLU A 167 -6.90 3.88 -15.37
CA GLU A 167 -7.31 4.70 -16.53
C GLU A 167 -6.36 5.89 -16.75
N GLU A 168 -5.97 6.57 -15.67
CA GLU A 168 -5.01 7.69 -15.72
C GLU A 168 -3.62 7.23 -16.17
N TYR A 169 -3.13 6.10 -15.64
CA TYR A 169 -1.87 5.50 -16.08
C TYR A 169 -1.90 5.16 -17.58
N GLU A 170 -2.94 4.50 -18.07
CA GLU A 170 -3.06 4.18 -19.48
C GLU A 170 -3.10 5.42 -20.38
N SER A 171 -3.73 6.51 -19.92
CA SER A 171 -3.75 7.79 -20.64
C SER A 171 -2.34 8.36 -20.77
N ILE A 172 -1.56 8.41 -19.67
CA ILE A 172 -0.18 8.89 -19.66
C ILE A 172 0.71 8.00 -20.55
N TYR A 173 0.53 6.69 -20.49
CA TYR A 173 1.28 5.73 -21.31
C TYR A 173 1.05 5.97 -22.81
N ARG A 174 -0.20 6.11 -23.25
CA ARG A 174 -0.55 6.41 -24.67
C ARG A 174 0.01 7.74 -25.14
N GLN A 175 -0.06 8.78 -24.32
CA GLN A 175 0.56 10.07 -24.62
C GLN A 175 2.08 9.97 -24.74
N GLY A 176 2.74 9.23 -23.85
CA GLY A 176 4.17 8.99 -23.91
C GLY A 176 4.61 8.38 -25.24
N ILE A 177 3.86 7.40 -25.76
CA ILE A 177 4.11 6.81 -27.08
C ILE A 177 3.98 7.88 -28.19
N THR A 178 2.93 8.70 -28.14
CA THR A 178 2.70 9.76 -29.14
C THR A 178 3.88 10.73 -29.17
N PHE A 179 4.36 11.20 -28.02
CA PHE A 179 5.51 12.10 -27.95
C PHE A 179 6.79 11.47 -28.49
N MET A 180 7.05 10.21 -28.20
CA MET A 180 8.20 9.49 -28.74
C MET A 180 8.16 9.37 -30.27
N MET A 181 6.96 9.21 -30.85
CA MET A 181 6.78 9.13 -32.31
C MET A 181 6.93 10.50 -33.00
N GLU A 182 6.49 11.57 -32.34
CA GLU A 182 6.56 12.94 -32.90
C GLU A 182 7.98 13.52 -32.87
N ASP A 183 8.72 13.29 -31.77
CA ASP A 183 10.10 13.77 -31.63
C ASP A 183 10.98 12.72 -30.93
N PRO A 184 11.83 12.01 -31.69
CA PRO A 184 12.73 10.99 -31.12
C PRO A 184 13.67 11.50 -30.02
N ARG A 185 13.92 12.81 -29.93
CA ARG A 185 14.75 13.41 -28.88
C ARG A 185 14.08 13.35 -27.50
N THR A 186 12.77 13.15 -27.48
CA THR A 186 11.99 13.06 -26.25
C THR A 186 11.95 11.65 -25.64
N ILE A 187 12.44 10.62 -26.35
CA ILE A 187 12.30 9.21 -25.97
C ILE A 187 12.76 8.96 -24.53
N SER A 188 13.98 9.38 -24.18
CA SER A 188 14.52 9.12 -22.83
C SER A 188 13.63 9.71 -21.73
N ARG A 189 13.20 10.97 -21.90
CA ARG A 189 12.32 11.65 -20.96
C ARG A 189 10.93 11.02 -20.91
N ALA A 190 10.34 10.70 -22.05
CA ALA A 190 9.03 10.06 -22.11
C ALA A 190 9.04 8.69 -21.44
N MET A 191 10.11 7.92 -21.63
CA MET A 191 10.32 6.64 -20.94
C MET A 191 10.41 6.81 -19.42
N ASP A 192 11.25 7.74 -18.92
CA ASP A 192 11.37 7.97 -17.48
C ASP A 192 10.04 8.45 -16.88
N THR A 193 9.26 9.31 -17.58
CA THR A 193 7.92 9.74 -17.16
C THR A 193 6.95 8.56 -17.11
N THR A 194 6.98 7.69 -18.12
CA THR A 194 6.14 6.49 -18.16
C THR A 194 6.48 5.50 -17.03
N TRP A 195 7.76 5.36 -16.69
CA TRP A 195 8.19 4.54 -15.57
C TRP A 195 7.73 5.10 -14.22
N VAL A 196 7.73 6.44 -14.05
CA VAL A 196 7.14 7.05 -12.85
C VAL A 196 5.63 6.77 -12.78
N ALA A 197 4.90 6.94 -13.89
CA ALA A 197 3.47 6.61 -13.94
C ALA A 197 3.20 5.13 -13.61
N ARG A 198 4.05 4.23 -14.10
CA ARG A 198 3.94 2.80 -13.78
C ARG A 198 4.20 2.50 -12.30
N SER A 199 5.17 3.18 -11.68
CA SER A 199 5.41 3.05 -10.24
C SER A 199 4.21 3.55 -9.42
N LEU A 200 3.56 4.63 -9.87
CA LEU A 200 2.35 5.16 -9.22
C LEU A 200 1.19 4.16 -9.29
N GLU A 201 0.93 3.58 -10.45
CA GLU A 201 -0.11 2.56 -10.64
C GLU A 201 0.17 1.35 -9.73
N ARG A 202 1.42 0.85 -9.67
CA ARG A 202 1.77 -0.26 -8.77
C ARG A 202 1.58 0.06 -7.30
N ILE A 203 1.81 1.31 -6.88
CA ILE A 203 1.48 1.74 -5.51
C ILE A 203 -0.03 1.63 -5.27
N GLY A 204 -0.86 2.02 -6.24
CA GLY A 204 -2.31 1.82 -6.21
C GLY A 204 -2.69 0.36 -6.03
N ASP A 205 -2.14 -0.54 -6.86
CA ASP A 205 -2.30 -1.98 -6.76
C ASP A 205 -2.01 -2.52 -5.34
N HIS A 206 -0.89 -2.09 -4.74
CA HIS A 206 -0.52 -2.50 -3.37
C HIS A 206 -1.46 -1.92 -2.32
N CYS A 207 -1.95 -0.69 -2.48
CA CYS A 207 -2.98 -0.10 -1.63
C CYS A 207 -4.27 -0.92 -1.66
N LYS A 208 -4.72 -1.32 -2.85
CA LYS A 208 -5.86 -2.22 -3.05
C LYS A 208 -5.66 -3.56 -2.33
N ASN A 209 -4.51 -4.20 -2.50
CA ASN A 209 -4.19 -5.46 -1.82
C ASN A 209 -4.31 -5.33 -0.30
N ILE A 210 -3.74 -4.27 0.30
CA ILE A 210 -3.84 -4.03 1.75
C ILE A 210 -5.31 -3.85 2.17
N CYS A 211 -6.12 -3.13 1.39
CA CYS A 211 -7.55 -2.98 1.65
C CYS A 211 -8.31 -4.30 1.55
N GLU A 212 -7.96 -5.18 0.61
CA GLU A 212 -8.51 -6.54 0.53
C GLU A 212 -8.17 -7.37 1.78
N TYR A 213 -6.99 -7.18 2.38
CA TYR A 213 -6.66 -7.82 3.67
C TYR A 213 -7.47 -7.24 4.82
N VAL A 214 -7.79 -5.96 4.83
CA VAL A 214 -8.72 -5.36 5.80
C VAL A 214 -10.10 -6.03 5.70
N LEU A 215 -10.63 -6.17 4.48
CA LEU A 215 -11.91 -6.83 4.24
C LEU A 215 -11.87 -8.30 4.68
N PHE A 216 -10.77 -9.01 4.41
CA PHE A 216 -10.55 -10.37 4.91
C PHE A 216 -10.54 -10.45 6.45
N MET A 217 -9.90 -9.49 7.13
CA MET A 217 -9.88 -9.45 8.59
C MET A 217 -11.27 -9.26 9.18
N VAL A 218 -12.05 -8.34 8.60
CA VAL A 218 -13.37 -7.98 9.12
C VAL A 218 -14.40 -9.06 8.82
N TYR A 219 -14.42 -9.57 7.59
CA TYR A 219 -15.47 -10.51 7.14
C TYR A 219 -15.08 -11.98 7.22
N GLY A 220 -13.78 -12.27 7.39
CA GLY A 220 -13.28 -13.64 7.45
C GLY A 220 -13.32 -14.39 6.12
N LYS A 221 -13.55 -13.70 5.01
CA LYS A 221 -13.68 -14.25 3.66
C LYS A 221 -12.66 -13.61 2.74
N ASP A 222 -11.93 -14.43 1.99
CA ASP A 222 -11.01 -13.93 0.95
C ASP A 222 -11.82 -13.44 -0.24
N ILE A 223 -11.72 -12.15 -0.53
CA ILE A 223 -12.47 -11.50 -1.60
C ILE A 223 -11.62 -11.26 -2.85
N ARG A 224 -10.35 -11.60 -2.83
CA ARG A 224 -9.49 -11.52 -4.01
C ARG A 224 -10.12 -12.33 -5.13
N HIS A 225 -10.21 -11.77 -6.32
CA HIS A 225 -10.89 -12.35 -7.49
C HIS A 225 -12.43 -12.43 -7.39
N THR A 226 -13.04 -11.75 -6.42
CA THR A 226 -14.50 -11.60 -6.36
C THR A 226 -14.88 -10.27 -7.02
N GLN A 227 -15.90 -10.26 -7.90
CA GLN A 227 -16.38 -9.01 -8.51
C GLN A 227 -16.89 -8.05 -7.43
N LEU A 228 -16.51 -6.77 -7.52
CA LEU A 228 -16.85 -5.72 -6.53
C LEU A 228 -18.34 -5.61 -6.25
N GLU A 229 -19.17 -5.77 -7.28
CA GLU A 229 -20.64 -5.75 -7.20
C GLU A 229 -21.17 -6.86 -6.27
N ASN A 230 -20.54 -8.02 -6.27
CA ASN A 230 -20.90 -9.13 -5.40
C ASN A 230 -20.49 -8.87 -3.95
N ILE A 231 -19.36 -8.17 -3.74
CA ILE A 231 -18.90 -7.76 -2.42
C ILE A 231 -19.87 -6.75 -1.81
N GLU A 232 -20.30 -5.75 -2.57
CA GLU A 232 -21.27 -4.76 -2.12
C GLU A 232 -22.62 -5.39 -1.77
N ALA A 233 -23.12 -6.28 -2.62
CA ALA A 233 -24.39 -6.96 -2.39
C ALA A 233 -24.35 -7.87 -1.13
N GLU A 234 -23.20 -8.45 -0.83
CA GLU A 234 -23.03 -9.37 0.31
C GLU A 234 -22.85 -8.60 1.64
N PHE A 235 -22.21 -7.42 1.60
CA PHE A 235 -21.82 -6.64 2.78
C PHE A 235 -22.61 -5.33 2.97
N ALA A 236 -23.61 -5.06 2.11
CA ALA A 236 -24.54 -3.95 2.30
C ALA A 236 -25.28 -4.09 3.64
N PRO A 237 -25.54 -2.97 4.37
CA PRO A 237 -26.36 -2.99 5.58
C PRO A 237 -27.75 -3.55 5.25
N GLY A 238 -28.00 -4.80 5.58
CA GLY A 238 -29.24 -5.54 5.25
C GLY A 238 -29.08 -6.75 4.33
N GLY A 239 -27.88 -7.02 3.86
CA GLY A 239 -27.55 -8.23 3.10
C GLY A 239 -27.76 -9.49 3.99
N LYS A 240 -28.68 -10.36 3.58
CA LYS A 240 -29.00 -11.60 4.30
C LYS A 240 -27.74 -12.49 4.33
N ALA A 241 -27.19 -12.69 5.52
CA ALA A 241 -26.33 -13.85 5.78
C ALA A 241 -27.09 -15.09 5.30
N ARG A 242 -26.67 -15.68 4.16
CA ARG A 242 -27.17 -17.01 3.78
C ARG A 242 -26.69 -17.98 4.84
N GLU A 243 -27.62 -18.36 5.71
CA GLU A 243 -27.49 -19.48 6.63
C GLU A 243 -26.91 -20.67 5.86
N ARG A 244 -25.75 -21.13 6.31
CA ARG A 244 -25.27 -22.47 5.91
C ARG A 244 -26.13 -23.48 6.61
N GLY A 245 -27.18 -23.91 5.94
CA GLY A 245 -27.91 -25.11 6.27
C GLY A 245 -27.18 -26.33 5.75
N SER A 246 -26.95 -27.26 6.65
CA SER A 246 -26.72 -28.70 6.49
C SER A 246 -25.44 -29.13 5.83
#